data_b5dcd7651e9e988f9d0ba312e2f37e3a
#
_entry.id   b5dcd7651e9e988f9d0ba312e2f37e3a
#
_cell.length_a   1.000
_cell.length_b   1.000
_cell.length_c   1.000
_cell.angle_alpha   90.00
_cell.angle_beta   90.00
_cell.angle_gamma   90.00
#
_symmetry.space_group_name_H-M   'P 1'
#
loop_
_entity.id
_entity.type
_entity.pdbx_description
1 polymer ?
#
loop_
_entity_poly.entity_id
_entity_poly.type
_entity_poly.pdbx_seq_one_letter_code
_entity_poly.pdbx_strand_id
1 'polypeptide(L)'
;MPIYESKGFGNDLHLFDKKSPFNYVAERRPMKVPQGENIDDFKRNSAPYCIAGKVKQDENGNYKRNNASLIYRDLIFLDYDELEANIDFPSVVENALHGYSYIVYPTIKHTANKPRYRLVVKPSDAMDEQTYRQTVQEIASKIGLPYDSTSLTWSQLQGLPVTTGDPADYKKIVNRGRDYPVAKTVMASQKPHYRTRPSGNKTITMRVLDTLLHGFGDEGGRNVAVTRFVGLLLSKWVDADVATAYELTTIANSVTNNPLPVEELARTFESIVRSEIRKRGVNGN
;
A
#
# COMPACT_ATOMS: atom_id res chain seq x y z
N MET A 1 14.94 -15.00 -3.61
CA MET A 1 13.95 -14.02 -3.12
C MET A 1 12.74 -14.80 -2.68
N PRO A 2 12.21 -14.58 -1.48
CA PRO A 2 11.11 -15.37 -0.95
C PRO A 2 9.74 -14.87 -1.43
N ILE A 3 8.78 -15.80 -1.51
CA ILE A 3 7.37 -15.54 -1.64
C ILE A 3 6.64 -16.29 -0.53
N TYR A 4 5.60 -15.68 0.02
CA TYR A 4 4.81 -16.26 1.09
C TYR A 4 3.37 -16.40 0.63
N GLU A 5 2.73 -17.51 0.97
CA GLU A 5 1.30 -17.73 0.74
C GLU A 5 0.50 -17.59 2.03
N SER A 6 -0.73 -17.12 1.89
CA SER A 6 -1.78 -17.29 2.88
C SER A 6 -3.00 -17.96 2.26
N LYS A 7 -3.78 -18.61 3.09
CA LYS A 7 -5.09 -19.14 2.75
C LYS A 7 -6.15 -18.15 3.18
N GLY A 8 -6.95 -17.68 2.23
CA GLY A 8 -7.90 -16.61 2.47
C GLY A 8 -7.21 -15.30 2.90
N PHE A 9 -7.94 -14.47 3.63
CA PHE A 9 -7.44 -13.18 4.14
C PHE A 9 -6.63 -13.31 5.45
N GLY A 10 -6.17 -14.53 5.77
CA GLY A 10 -5.39 -14.79 6.96
C GLY A 10 -4.10 -13.98 7.04
N ASN A 11 -3.63 -13.74 8.27
CA ASN A 11 -2.36 -13.05 8.50
C ASN A 11 -1.17 -14.00 8.60
N ASP A 12 -1.43 -15.30 8.76
CA ASP A 12 -0.37 -16.31 8.82
C ASP A 12 0.15 -16.60 7.40
N LEU A 13 1.45 -16.57 7.26
CA LEU A 13 2.14 -16.70 5.98
C LEU A 13 3.03 -17.94 5.97
N HIS A 14 3.01 -18.66 4.86
CA HIS A 14 3.82 -19.85 4.62
C HIS A 14 4.89 -19.54 3.56
N LEU A 15 6.15 -19.75 3.89
CA LEU A 15 7.29 -19.47 3.01
C LEU A 15 7.39 -20.49 1.86
N PHE A 16 7.57 -19.96 0.66
CA PHE A 16 8.00 -20.70 -0.54
C PHE A 16 9.27 -20.06 -1.11
N ASP A 17 10.37 -20.77 -1.12
CA ASP A 17 11.68 -20.27 -1.54
C ASP A 17 12.32 -21.05 -2.70
N LYS A 18 11.64 -22.10 -3.22
CA LYS A 18 12.15 -22.98 -4.28
C LYS A 18 12.22 -22.34 -5.66
N LYS A 19 11.50 -21.22 -5.88
CA LYS A 19 11.46 -20.51 -7.17
C LYS A 19 11.53 -19.01 -6.94
N SER A 20 11.98 -18.25 -7.94
CA SER A 20 11.84 -16.81 -7.89
C SER A 20 10.35 -16.42 -7.82
N PRO A 21 9.97 -15.35 -7.12
CA PRO A 21 8.57 -14.91 -7.00
C PRO A 21 7.87 -14.76 -8.35
N PHE A 22 8.55 -14.19 -9.35
CA PHE A 22 8.00 -14.05 -10.69
C PHE A 22 7.68 -15.42 -11.32
N ASN A 23 8.62 -16.36 -11.29
CA ASN A 23 8.39 -17.70 -11.83
C ASN A 23 7.32 -18.46 -11.05
N TYR A 24 7.24 -18.24 -9.74
CA TYR A 24 6.21 -18.84 -8.91
C TYR A 24 4.80 -18.44 -9.37
N VAL A 25 4.55 -17.14 -9.60
CA VAL A 25 3.27 -16.66 -10.12
C VAL A 25 3.06 -17.05 -11.58
N ALA A 26 4.11 -16.97 -12.40
CA ALA A 26 4.04 -17.32 -13.83
C ALA A 26 3.64 -18.78 -14.07
N GLU A 27 4.17 -19.71 -13.26
CA GLU A 27 3.94 -21.15 -13.41
C GLU A 27 2.72 -21.65 -12.60
N ARG A 28 2.16 -20.83 -11.72
CA ARG A 28 1.01 -21.20 -10.90
C ARG A 28 -0.20 -21.53 -11.76
N ARG A 29 -0.72 -22.74 -11.64
CA ARG A 29 -1.98 -23.12 -12.25
C ARG A 29 -3.15 -22.46 -11.51
N PRO A 30 -4.24 -22.07 -12.19
CA PRO A 30 -5.40 -21.51 -11.51
C PRO A 30 -6.06 -22.57 -10.63
N MET A 31 -6.42 -22.15 -9.41
CA MET A 31 -7.27 -22.96 -8.53
C MET A 31 -8.72 -22.81 -8.97
N LYS A 32 -9.44 -23.92 -9.09
CA LYS A 32 -10.87 -23.90 -9.37
C LYS A 32 -11.65 -23.68 -8.08
N VAL A 33 -12.62 -22.75 -8.12
CA VAL A 33 -13.61 -22.59 -7.04
C VAL A 33 -14.50 -23.83 -7.03
N PRO A 34 -14.72 -24.46 -5.87
CA PRO A 34 -15.65 -25.57 -5.77
C PRO A 34 -17.06 -25.21 -6.23
N GLN A 35 -17.74 -26.15 -6.86
CA GLN A 35 -19.09 -25.90 -7.37
C GLN A 35 -20.06 -25.61 -6.22
N GLY A 36 -20.83 -24.52 -6.34
CA GLY A 36 -21.80 -24.09 -5.33
C GLY A 36 -21.21 -23.30 -4.17
N GLU A 37 -19.91 -23.11 -4.10
CA GLU A 37 -19.29 -22.28 -3.06
C GLU A 37 -19.49 -20.78 -3.36
N ASN A 38 -19.82 -20.00 -2.33
CA ASN A 38 -19.92 -18.56 -2.45
C ASN A 38 -18.53 -17.95 -2.70
N ILE A 39 -18.40 -17.12 -3.73
CA ILE A 39 -17.11 -16.54 -4.14
C ILE A 39 -16.48 -15.69 -3.03
N ASP A 40 -17.27 -14.92 -2.29
CA ASP A 40 -16.73 -14.04 -1.25
C ASP A 40 -16.29 -14.83 0.00
N ASP A 41 -17.00 -15.90 0.32
CA ASP A 41 -16.59 -16.84 1.38
C ASP A 41 -15.33 -17.61 0.97
N PHE A 42 -15.27 -18.08 -0.27
CA PHE A 42 -14.06 -18.70 -0.81
C PHE A 42 -12.86 -17.76 -0.77
N LYS A 43 -13.01 -16.51 -1.19
CA LYS A 43 -11.96 -15.49 -1.10
C LYS A 43 -11.48 -15.29 0.33
N ARG A 44 -12.41 -15.23 1.28
CA ARG A 44 -12.11 -14.97 2.69
C ARG A 44 -11.36 -16.11 3.36
N ASN A 45 -11.74 -17.35 3.04
CA ASN A 45 -11.34 -18.52 3.82
C ASN A 45 -10.41 -19.49 3.09
N SER A 46 -10.42 -19.53 1.75
CA SER A 46 -9.84 -20.64 0.99
C SER A 46 -8.96 -20.23 -0.19
N ALA A 47 -9.23 -19.07 -0.81
CA ALA A 47 -8.46 -18.62 -1.96
C ALA A 47 -6.98 -18.43 -1.62
N PRO A 48 -6.06 -18.79 -2.53
CA PRO A 48 -4.64 -18.58 -2.32
C PRO A 48 -4.26 -17.10 -2.55
N TYR A 49 -3.55 -16.54 -1.59
CA TYR A 49 -2.96 -15.20 -1.69
C TYR A 49 -1.47 -15.26 -1.45
N CYS A 50 -0.74 -14.24 -1.89
CA CYS A 50 0.70 -14.15 -1.64
C CYS A 50 1.17 -12.75 -1.25
N ILE A 51 2.36 -12.72 -0.66
CA ILE A 51 3.24 -11.55 -0.55
C ILE A 51 4.58 -11.95 -1.14
N ALA A 52 5.07 -11.19 -2.13
CA ALA A 52 6.40 -11.35 -2.69
C ALA A 52 7.33 -10.30 -2.07
N GLY A 53 8.43 -10.75 -1.48
CA GLY A 53 9.37 -9.93 -0.75
C GLY A 53 9.86 -10.61 0.52
N LYS A 54 10.44 -9.88 1.45
CA LYS A 54 10.96 -10.43 2.70
C LYS A 54 10.12 -10.01 3.90
N VAL A 55 9.56 -10.99 4.60
CA VAL A 55 8.83 -10.81 5.85
C VAL A 55 9.73 -11.23 7.01
N LYS A 56 9.75 -10.44 8.08
CA LYS A 56 10.45 -10.76 9.32
C LYS A 56 9.62 -11.78 10.13
N GLN A 57 10.29 -12.76 10.73
CA GLN A 57 9.67 -13.67 11.69
C GLN A 57 9.32 -12.94 12.99
N ASP A 58 8.24 -13.38 13.62
CA ASP A 58 7.91 -12.99 14.99
C ASP A 58 8.82 -13.74 16.00
N GLU A 59 8.61 -13.49 17.29
CA GLU A 59 9.39 -14.10 18.38
C GLU A 59 9.25 -15.64 18.44
N ASN A 60 8.18 -16.18 17.84
CA ASN A 60 7.90 -17.61 17.78
C ASN A 60 8.39 -18.26 16.47
N GLY A 61 9.08 -17.50 15.61
CA GLY A 61 9.57 -17.96 14.33
C GLY A 61 8.52 -18.02 13.20
N ASN A 62 7.31 -17.46 13.42
CA ASN A 62 6.25 -17.43 12.43
C ASN A 62 6.34 -16.20 11.54
N TYR A 63 5.87 -16.33 10.31
CA TYR A 63 5.70 -15.20 9.40
C TYR A 63 4.28 -14.67 9.49
N LYS A 64 4.12 -13.40 9.84
CA LYS A 64 2.82 -12.74 9.93
C LYS A 64 2.76 -11.49 9.06
N ARG A 65 1.62 -11.32 8.39
CA ARG A 65 1.36 -10.17 7.54
C ARG A 65 1.01 -8.93 8.36
N ASN A 66 1.89 -7.97 8.35
CA ASN A 66 1.63 -6.60 8.79
C ASN A 66 2.69 -5.66 8.18
N ASN A 67 2.45 -4.35 8.22
CA ASN A 67 3.37 -3.38 7.64
C ASN A 67 4.76 -3.40 8.31
N ALA A 68 4.82 -3.63 9.61
CA ALA A 68 6.09 -3.61 10.36
C ALA A 68 6.96 -4.86 10.12
N SER A 69 6.35 -5.98 9.71
CA SER A 69 7.09 -7.22 9.43
C SER A 69 7.59 -7.30 7.99
N LEU A 70 7.01 -6.55 7.06
CA LEU A 70 7.43 -6.57 5.66
C LEU A 70 8.65 -5.66 5.46
N ILE A 71 9.79 -6.25 5.06
CA ILE A 71 11.08 -5.56 4.95
C ILE A 71 11.24 -4.96 3.55
N TYR A 72 10.92 -5.72 2.50
CA TYR A 72 10.94 -5.27 1.11
C TYR A 72 9.95 -6.07 0.25
N ARG A 73 9.58 -5.51 -0.90
CA ARG A 73 8.88 -6.22 -1.99
C ARG A 73 9.78 -6.40 -3.19
N ASP A 74 9.56 -7.51 -3.91
CA ASP A 74 10.29 -7.88 -5.12
C ASP A 74 9.38 -8.27 -6.30
N LEU A 75 8.08 -8.02 -6.16
CA LEU A 75 7.10 -7.95 -7.24
C LEU A 75 6.14 -6.79 -7.02
N ILE A 76 5.68 -6.23 -8.12
CA ILE A 76 4.68 -5.16 -8.16
C ILE A 76 3.37 -5.79 -8.61
N PHE A 77 2.28 -5.49 -7.89
CA PHE A 77 0.94 -5.95 -8.23
C PHE A 77 0.00 -4.76 -8.36
N LEU A 78 -0.78 -4.73 -9.45
CA LEU A 78 -1.85 -3.77 -9.67
C LEU A 78 -3.14 -4.51 -10.02
N ASP A 79 -4.23 -4.11 -9.38
CA ASP A 79 -5.57 -4.61 -9.64
C ASP A 79 -6.36 -3.62 -10.50
N TYR A 80 -6.98 -4.14 -11.53
CA TYR A 80 -7.84 -3.39 -12.47
C TYR A 80 -9.23 -4.00 -12.42
N ASP A 81 -10.08 -3.46 -11.55
CA ASP A 81 -11.40 -4.01 -11.22
C ASP A 81 -12.57 -3.27 -11.90
N GLU A 82 -12.31 -2.12 -12.51
CA GLU A 82 -13.32 -1.22 -13.11
C GLU A 82 -13.03 -0.95 -14.59
N LEU A 83 -12.73 -1.99 -15.35
CA LEU A 83 -12.49 -1.88 -16.78
C LEU A 83 -13.80 -1.93 -17.56
N GLU A 84 -13.91 -1.13 -18.62
CA GLU A 84 -14.99 -1.24 -19.58
C GLU A 84 -14.86 -2.52 -20.42
N ALA A 85 -16.01 -3.10 -20.84
CA ALA A 85 -16.05 -4.39 -21.53
C ALA A 85 -15.34 -4.39 -22.91
N ASN A 86 -15.18 -3.23 -23.54
CA ASN A 86 -14.49 -3.05 -24.81
C ASN A 86 -12.98 -2.89 -24.69
N ILE A 87 -12.42 -2.83 -23.48
CA ILE A 87 -10.98 -2.67 -23.27
C ILE A 87 -10.27 -4.00 -23.41
N ASP A 88 -9.39 -4.11 -24.40
CA ASP A 88 -8.41 -5.21 -24.48
C ASP A 88 -7.21 -4.89 -23.55
N PHE A 89 -7.42 -5.16 -22.26
CA PHE A 89 -6.42 -4.87 -21.21
C PHE A 89 -5.05 -5.51 -21.48
N PRO A 90 -4.96 -6.77 -21.95
CA PRO A 90 -3.68 -7.36 -22.34
C PRO A 90 -2.90 -6.56 -23.37
N SER A 91 -3.56 -6.07 -24.41
CA SER A 91 -2.93 -5.25 -25.46
C SER A 91 -2.50 -3.87 -24.92
N VAL A 92 -3.28 -3.28 -24.03
CA VAL A 92 -2.87 -2.02 -23.35
C VAL A 92 -1.59 -2.24 -22.53
N VAL A 93 -1.51 -3.33 -21.78
CA VAL A 93 -0.31 -3.67 -20.98
C VAL A 93 0.89 -3.94 -21.87
N GLU A 94 0.72 -4.70 -22.97
CA GLU A 94 1.80 -4.98 -23.93
C GLU A 94 2.38 -3.68 -24.49
N ASN A 95 1.53 -2.74 -24.89
CA ASN A 95 1.97 -1.44 -25.42
C ASN A 95 2.70 -0.60 -24.38
N ALA A 96 2.18 -0.54 -23.13
CA ALA A 96 2.73 0.30 -22.08
C ALA A 96 4.02 -0.28 -21.46
N LEU A 97 4.15 -1.60 -21.42
CA LEU A 97 5.26 -2.32 -20.79
C LEU A 97 6.06 -3.15 -21.79
N HIS A 98 6.09 -2.73 -23.07
CA HIS A 98 6.83 -3.41 -24.12
C HIS A 98 8.27 -3.71 -23.71
N GLY A 99 8.67 -4.97 -23.86
CA GLY A 99 10.04 -5.45 -23.55
C GLY A 99 10.34 -5.64 -22.06
N TYR A 100 9.36 -5.42 -21.15
CA TYR A 100 9.52 -5.72 -19.73
C TYR A 100 8.90 -7.08 -19.35
N SER A 101 9.34 -7.63 -18.21
CA SER A 101 8.78 -8.86 -17.65
C SER A 101 7.50 -8.56 -16.86
N TYR A 102 6.38 -9.10 -17.32
CA TYR A 102 5.09 -8.95 -16.64
C TYR A 102 4.22 -10.20 -16.78
N ILE A 103 3.20 -10.30 -15.93
CA ILE A 103 2.15 -11.31 -15.97
C ILE A 103 0.81 -10.60 -15.90
N VAL A 104 -0.13 -10.97 -16.79
CA VAL A 104 -1.53 -10.52 -16.72
C VAL A 104 -2.42 -11.74 -16.57
N TYR A 105 -3.32 -11.70 -15.61
CA TYR A 105 -4.33 -12.75 -15.44
C TYR A 105 -5.66 -12.21 -14.91
N PRO A 106 -6.78 -12.84 -15.29
CA PRO A 106 -8.10 -12.46 -14.79
C PRO A 106 -8.23 -12.78 -13.30
N THR A 107 -8.91 -11.90 -12.55
CA THR A 107 -9.21 -12.16 -11.13
C THR A 107 -10.47 -13.03 -11.01
N ILE A 108 -10.74 -13.58 -9.82
CA ILE A 108 -11.84 -14.52 -9.56
C ILE A 108 -13.24 -13.99 -9.97
N LYS A 109 -13.46 -12.67 -9.91
CA LYS A 109 -14.71 -12.01 -10.30
C LYS A 109 -14.73 -11.49 -11.75
N HIS A 110 -13.73 -11.87 -12.56
CA HIS A 110 -13.67 -11.49 -13.97
C HIS A 110 -14.82 -12.12 -14.76
N THR A 111 -15.46 -11.30 -15.60
CA THR A 111 -16.44 -11.73 -16.62
C THR A 111 -16.20 -10.95 -17.91
N ALA A 112 -16.75 -11.43 -19.04
CA ALA A 112 -16.66 -10.73 -20.31
C ALA A 112 -17.27 -9.32 -20.25
N ASN A 113 -18.39 -9.16 -19.54
CA ASN A 113 -19.08 -7.87 -19.39
C ASN A 113 -18.49 -6.99 -18.29
N LYS A 114 -17.69 -7.54 -17.41
CA LYS A 114 -17.04 -6.84 -16.31
C LYS A 114 -15.61 -7.35 -16.16
N PRO A 115 -14.72 -6.94 -17.07
CA PRO A 115 -13.34 -7.42 -17.08
C PRO A 115 -12.61 -6.98 -15.81
N ARG A 116 -11.88 -7.93 -15.21
CA ARG A 116 -11.08 -7.68 -14.03
C ARG A 116 -9.75 -8.41 -14.15
N TYR A 117 -8.67 -7.68 -14.07
CA TYR A 117 -7.34 -8.24 -14.27
C TYR A 117 -6.39 -7.85 -13.14
N ARG A 118 -5.42 -8.71 -12.93
CA ARG A 118 -4.23 -8.40 -12.14
C ARG A 118 -3.02 -8.35 -13.05
N LEU A 119 -2.27 -7.27 -12.92
CA LEU A 119 -0.98 -7.07 -13.53
C LEU A 119 0.10 -7.32 -12.47
N VAL A 120 1.09 -8.14 -12.81
CA VAL A 120 2.28 -8.38 -11.99
C VAL A 120 3.49 -7.96 -12.80
N VAL A 121 4.32 -7.09 -12.26
CA VAL A 121 5.54 -6.61 -12.93
C VAL A 121 6.76 -7.00 -12.11
N LYS A 122 7.81 -7.48 -12.81
CA LYS A 122 9.07 -7.85 -12.19
C LYS A 122 9.99 -6.64 -12.10
N PRO A 123 10.30 -6.12 -10.90
CA PRO A 123 11.23 -5.00 -10.73
C PRO A 123 12.69 -5.45 -10.87
N SER A 124 13.59 -4.52 -11.21
CA SER A 124 15.03 -4.75 -11.29
C SER A 124 15.69 -5.00 -9.94
N ASP A 125 15.11 -4.44 -8.88
CA ASP A 125 15.63 -4.52 -7.52
C ASP A 125 14.49 -4.64 -6.50
N ALA A 126 14.83 -5.06 -5.28
CA ALA A 126 13.90 -5.06 -4.16
C ALA A 126 13.56 -3.61 -3.76
N MET A 127 12.31 -3.39 -3.39
CA MET A 127 11.77 -2.07 -3.09
C MET A 127 11.37 -1.96 -1.62
N ASP A 128 11.69 -0.84 -0.99
CA ASP A 128 11.03 -0.42 0.24
C ASP A 128 9.60 0.09 -0.04
N GLU A 129 8.88 0.46 0.99
CA GLU A 129 7.49 0.90 0.87
C GLU A 129 7.34 2.14 -0.03
N GLN A 130 8.22 3.12 0.13
CA GLN A 130 8.17 4.36 -0.66
C GLN A 130 8.44 4.08 -2.14
N THR A 131 9.50 3.36 -2.45
CA THR A 131 9.84 2.97 -3.82
C THR A 131 8.75 2.12 -4.46
N TYR A 132 8.16 1.17 -3.69
CA TYR A 132 7.03 0.36 -4.16
C TYR A 132 5.85 1.23 -4.57
N ARG A 133 5.41 2.15 -3.71
CA ARG A 133 4.27 3.05 -4.00
C ARG A 133 4.53 3.94 -5.22
N GLN A 134 5.73 4.53 -5.31
CA GLN A 134 6.12 5.35 -6.45
C GLN A 134 6.11 4.56 -7.76
N THR A 135 6.66 3.35 -7.74
CA THR A 135 6.73 2.49 -8.93
C THR A 135 5.34 1.99 -9.35
N VAL A 136 4.45 1.66 -8.39
CA VAL A 136 3.04 1.35 -8.69
C VAL A 136 2.36 2.51 -9.40
N GLN A 137 2.52 3.74 -8.90
CA GLN A 137 1.93 4.95 -9.50
C GLN A 137 2.50 5.24 -10.89
N GLU A 138 3.80 5.05 -11.08
CA GLU A 138 4.46 5.21 -12.38
C GLU A 138 3.92 4.22 -13.41
N ILE A 139 3.83 2.94 -13.06
CA ILE A 139 3.27 1.91 -13.94
C ILE A 139 1.79 2.18 -14.24
N ALA A 140 0.99 2.53 -13.22
CA ALA A 140 -0.41 2.88 -13.40
C ALA A 140 -0.59 4.07 -14.35
N SER A 141 0.25 5.09 -14.23
CA SER A 141 0.25 6.25 -15.14
C SER A 141 0.59 5.88 -16.58
N LYS A 142 1.53 4.94 -16.79
CA LYS A 142 1.86 4.44 -18.14
C LYS A 142 0.73 3.62 -18.75
N ILE A 143 0.02 2.83 -17.94
CA ILE A 143 -1.15 2.07 -18.39
C ILE A 143 -2.32 3.01 -18.72
N GLY A 144 -2.50 4.10 -17.96
CA GLY A 144 -3.50 5.12 -18.23
C GLY A 144 -4.95 4.69 -17.97
N LEU A 145 -5.17 3.60 -17.23
CA LEU A 145 -6.49 3.08 -16.86
C LEU A 145 -6.71 3.16 -15.34
N PRO A 146 -7.97 3.29 -14.89
CA PRO A 146 -8.29 3.24 -13.47
C PRO A 146 -7.84 1.92 -12.83
N TYR A 147 -7.18 1.98 -11.69
CA TYR A 147 -6.74 0.82 -10.90
C TYR A 147 -7.22 0.93 -9.46
N ASP A 148 -7.30 -0.21 -8.78
CA ASP A 148 -7.66 -0.25 -7.35
C ASP A 148 -6.50 0.32 -6.50
N SER A 149 -6.77 1.42 -5.81
CA SER A 149 -5.81 2.11 -4.94
C SER A 149 -5.28 1.24 -3.80
N THR A 150 -6.00 0.15 -3.43
CA THR A 150 -5.50 -0.83 -2.46
C THR A 150 -4.19 -1.49 -2.92
N SER A 151 -3.87 -1.45 -4.23
CA SER A 151 -2.57 -1.87 -4.79
C SER A 151 -1.38 -1.10 -4.18
N LEU A 152 -1.61 0.10 -3.64
CA LEU A 152 -0.60 0.90 -2.94
C LEU A 152 -0.37 0.46 -1.49
N THR A 153 -1.22 -0.40 -0.93
CA THR A 153 -1.11 -0.84 0.46
C THR A 153 0.10 -1.76 0.64
N TRP A 154 1.03 -1.38 1.52
CA TRP A 154 2.32 -2.04 1.67
C TRP A 154 2.22 -3.53 1.96
N SER A 155 1.39 -3.93 2.92
CA SER A 155 1.20 -5.34 3.28
C SER A 155 -0.03 -5.99 2.61
N GLN A 156 -0.51 -5.45 1.48
CA GLN A 156 -1.64 -6.01 0.75
C GLN A 156 -1.35 -7.44 0.28
N LEU A 157 -2.26 -8.35 0.61
CA LEU A 157 -2.28 -9.69 0.03
C LEU A 157 -2.69 -9.61 -1.44
N GLN A 158 -1.97 -10.36 -2.27
CA GLN A 158 -2.24 -10.41 -3.70
C GLN A 158 -2.81 -11.79 -4.05
N GLY A 159 -4.04 -11.82 -4.58
CA GLY A 159 -4.68 -13.09 -4.96
C GLY A 159 -3.92 -13.77 -6.08
N LEU A 160 -3.62 -15.04 -5.91
CA LEU A 160 -3.04 -15.88 -6.94
C LEU A 160 -4.11 -16.32 -7.95
N PRO A 161 -3.75 -16.90 -9.12
CA PRO A 161 -4.70 -17.33 -10.13
C PRO A 161 -5.79 -18.25 -9.58
N VAL A 162 -7.05 -17.84 -9.76
CA VAL A 162 -8.25 -18.58 -9.37
C VAL A 162 -9.30 -18.40 -10.46
N THR A 163 -10.08 -19.44 -10.73
CA THR A 163 -11.17 -19.43 -11.72
C THR A 163 -12.45 -20.08 -11.21
N THR A 164 -13.59 -19.57 -11.64
CA THR A 164 -14.89 -20.22 -11.47
C THR A 164 -15.23 -21.15 -12.63
N GLY A 165 -14.52 -20.99 -13.76
CA GLY A 165 -14.67 -21.81 -14.96
C GLY A 165 -13.75 -23.03 -14.99
N ASP A 166 -13.50 -23.56 -16.19
CA ASP A 166 -12.50 -24.61 -16.39
C ASP A 166 -11.10 -24.02 -16.28
N PRO A 167 -10.19 -24.60 -15.46
CA PRO A 167 -8.80 -24.20 -15.41
C PRO A 167 -8.06 -24.28 -16.75
N ALA A 168 -8.51 -25.13 -17.67
CA ALA A 168 -7.92 -25.25 -19.00
C ALA A 168 -8.19 -24.03 -19.89
N ASP A 169 -9.30 -23.32 -19.65
CA ASP A 169 -9.70 -22.11 -20.39
C ASP A 169 -9.12 -20.83 -19.79
N TYR A 170 -8.43 -20.93 -18.66
CA TYR A 170 -7.90 -19.77 -17.96
C TYR A 170 -6.74 -19.12 -18.71
N LYS A 171 -6.96 -17.90 -19.20
CA LYS A 171 -5.97 -17.17 -19.99
C LYS A 171 -5.08 -16.31 -19.10
N LYS A 172 -3.88 -16.79 -18.84
CA LYS A 172 -2.80 -16.04 -18.21
C LYS A 172 -1.73 -15.75 -19.24
N ILE A 173 -1.34 -14.49 -19.36
CA ILE A 173 -0.27 -14.02 -20.24
C ILE A 173 0.98 -13.82 -19.41
N VAL A 174 2.09 -14.36 -19.87
CA VAL A 174 3.41 -14.22 -19.24
C VAL A 174 4.37 -13.66 -20.28
N ASN A 175 4.77 -12.42 -20.13
CA ASN A 175 5.84 -11.84 -20.93
C ASN A 175 7.16 -11.91 -20.18
N ARG A 176 8.20 -12.38 -20.87
CA ARG A 176 9.57 -12.48 -20.33
C ARG A 176 10.47 -11.53 -21.09
N GLY A 177 10.79 -10.42 -20.46
CA GLY A 177 11.68 -9.39 -20.98
C GLY A 177 12.71 -8.98 -19.94
N ARG A 178 13.17 -7.74 -20.01
CA ARG A 178 14.02 -7.15 -18.98
C ARG A 178 13.19 -6.83 -17.73
N ASP A 179 13.86 -6.74 -16.60
CA ASP A 179 13.22 -6.31 -15.35
C ASP A 179 12.87 -4.82 -15.43
N TYR A 180 11.74 -4.43 -14.82
CA TYR A 180 11.30 -3.04 -14.81
C TYR A 180 12.23 -2.19 -13.95
N PRO A 181 12.81 -1.09 -14.47
CA PRO A 181 13.76 -0.29 -13.72
C PRO A 181 13.07 0.36 -12.54
N VAL A 182 13.62 0.16 -11.35
CA VAL A 182 13.20 0.87 -10.14
C VAL A 182 14.38 1.67 -9.61
N ALA A 183 14.11 2.79 -8.98
CA ALA A 183 15.14 3.56 -8.29
C ALA A 183 15.82 2.59 -7.31
N LYS A 184 17.16 2.47 -7.37
CA LYS A 184 17.88 1.68 -6.37
C LYS A 184 17.56 2.28 -5.02
N THR A 185 16.74 1.58 -4.27
CA THR A 185 16.61 1.87 -2.85
C THR A 185 18.01 1.62 -2.28
N VAL A 186 18.70 2.69 -1.92
CA VAL A 186 19.78 2.54 -0.97
C VAL A 186 19.09 1.98 0.26
N MET A 187 19.05 0.65 0.38
CA MET A 187 18.62 0.02 1.63
C MET A 187 19.50 0.70 2.66
N ALA A 188 18.89 1.61 3.42
CA ALA A 188 19.59 2.29 4.48
C ALA A 188 20.20 1.16 5.30
N SER A 189 21.51 0.95 5.12
CA SER A 189 22.28 0.02 5.93
C SER A 189 21.79 0.27 7.33
N GLN A 190 21.20 -0.76 7.94
CA GLN A 190 20.51 -0.76 9.24
C GLN A 190 20.91 0.50 10.00
N LYS A 191 19.99 1.47 10.09
CA LYS A 191 20.27 2.70 10.87
C LYS A 191 20.92 2.21 12.13
N PRO A 192 22.13 2.64 12.46
CA PRO A 192 22.82 2.14 13.64
C PRO A 192 21.78 2.13 14.75
N HIS A 193 21.58 0.98 15.38
CA HIS A 193 20.69 0.85 16.53
C HIS A 193 21.26 1.75 17.62
N TYR A 194 20.97 3.03 17.51
CA TYR A 194 21.05 3.87 18.69
C TYR A 194 20.06 3.24 19.65
N ARG A 195 20.56 2.66 20.74
CA ARG A 195 19.71 2.26 21.85
C ARG A 195 18.85 3.47 22.16
N THR A 196 17.63 3.48 21.62
CA THR A 196 16.62 4.45 22.02
C THR A 196 16.43 4.19 23.49
N ARG A 197 16.85 5.14 24.32
CA ARG A 197 16.46 5.12 25.75
C ARG A 197 14.95 4.87 25.76
N PRO A 198 14.42 4.03 26.66
CA PRO A 198 12.98 3.81 26.75
C PRO A 198 12.33 5.17 26.86
N SER A 199 11.36 5.41 26.01
CA SER A 199 10.62 6.62 25.76
C SER A 199 10.27 7.39 27.02
N GLY A 200 11.13 8.29 27.43
CA GLY A 200 10.68 9.49 28.10
C GLY A 200 9.93 10.32 27.04
N ASN A 201 8.87 11.00 27.42
CA ASN A 201 7.98 11.78 26.56
C ASN A 201 8.74 12.47 25.41
N LYS A 202 8.37 12.13 24.13
CA LYS A 202 8.94 12.81 22.95
C LYS A 202 8.89 14.31 23.19
N THR A 203 9.99 15.02 22.96
CA THR A 203 10.01 16.47 23.05
C THR A 203 8.98 17.08 22.08
N ILE A 204 8.58 18.29 22.31
CA ILE A 204 7.63 19.00 21.44
C ILE A 204 8.15 19.03 20.00
N THR A 205 9.41 19.39 19.81
CA THR A 205 10.08 19.38 18.50
C THR A 205 10.00 18.01 17.83
N MET A 206 10.27 16.92 18.55
CA MET A 206 10.20 15.58 18.00
C MET A 206 8.76 15.17 17.62
N ARG A 207 7.74 15.65 18.34
CA ARG A 207 6.33 15.41 17.96
C ARG A 207 5.95 16.14 16.69
N VAL A 208 6.39 17.40 16.53
CA VAL A 208 6.15 18.18 15.30
C VAL A 208 6.82 17.50 14.12
N LEU A 209 8.11 17.15 14.21
CA LEU A 209 8.85 16.48 13.16
C LEU A 209 8.26 15.11 12.80
N ASP A 210 7.86 14.33 13.80
CA ASP A 210 7.25 13.01 13.61
C ASP A 210 5.93 13.12 12.81
N THR A 211 5.10 14.12 13.14
CA THR A 211 3.84 14.36 12.42
C THR A 211 4.09 14.85 10.99
N LEU A 212 5.08 15.73 10.76
CA LEU A 212 5.44 16.19 9.42
C LEU A 212 6.00 15.08 8.54
N LEU A 213 6.67 14.07 9.13
CA LEU A 213 7.27 12.96 8.37
C LEU A 213 6.29 11.80 8.13
N HIS A 214 5.30 11.60 9.02
CA HIS A 214 4.46 10.40 8.99
C HIS A 214 2.95 10.72 8.89
N GLY A 215 2.56 11.99 8.94
CA GLY A 215 1.16 12.42 8.85
C GLY A 215 0.34 12.15 10.11
N PHE A 216 -1.00 12.14 9.91
CA PHE A 216 -1.99 12.06 10.98
C PHE A 216 -2.45 10.64 11.34
N GLY A 217 -1.85 9.61 10.74
CA GLY A 217 -2.21 8.20 11.01
C GLY A 217 -3.44 7.73 10.23
N ASP A 218 -4.04 6.63 10.71
CA ASP A 218 -5.11 5.91 10.00
C ASP A 218 -6.51 6.52 10.21
N GLU A 219 -7.50 6.05 9.42
CA GLU A 219 -8.91 6.44 9.53
C GLU A 219 -9.48 6.27 10.94
N GLY A 220 -10.33 7.21 11.34
CA GLY A 220 -10.98 7.24 12.65
C GLY A 220 -10.26 8.07 13.73
N GLY A 221 -8.95 8.36 13.56
CA GLY A 221 -8.17 9.18 14.51
C GLY A 221 -7.65 10.51 13.95
N ARG A 222 -7.76 10.74 12.64
CA ARG A 222 -7.12 11.86 11.92
C ARG A 222 -7.57 13.23 12.42
N ASN A 223 -8.86 13.46 12.59
CA ASN A 223 -9.37 14.74 13.09
C ASN A 223 -8.86 15.06 14.52
N VAL A 224 -8.72 14.03 15.36
CA VAL A 224 -8.12 14.17 16.69
C VAL A 224 -6.62 14.47 16.58
N ALA A 225 -5.92 13.82 15.66
CA ALA A 225 -4.50 14.05 15.41
C ALA A 225 -4.26 15.47 14.86
N VAL A 226 -5.07 15.94 13.91
CA VAL A 226 -5.04 17.33 13.41
C VAL A 226 -5.27 18.31 14.56
N THR A 227 -6.30 18.06 15.39
CA THR A 227 -6.59 18.94 16.55
C THR A 227 -5.40 19.05 17.49
N ARG A 228 -4.77 17.93 17.83
CA ARG A 228 -3.57 17.90 18.68
C ARG A 228 -2.39 18.61 18.05
N PHE A 229 -2.17 18.42 16.76
CA PHE A 229 -1.05 19.01 16.04
C PHE A 229 -1.19 20.51 15.92
N VAL A 230 -2.34 21.01 15.48
CA VAL A 230 -2.62 22.46 15.37
C VAL A 230 -2.56 23.12 16.74
N GLY A 231 -3.15 22.51 17.77
CA GLY A 231 -3.04 23.00 19.14
C GLY A 231 -1.61 23.08 19.65
N LEU A 232 -0.75 22.12 19.24
CA LEU A 232 0.67 22.13 19.56
C LEU A 232 1.42 23.25 18.84
N LEU A 233 1.17 23.44 17.53
CA LEU A 233 1.80 24.50 16.73
C LEU A 233 1.45 25.92 17.28
N LEU A 234 0.19 26.11 17.63
CA LEU A 234 -0.29 27.37 18.18
C LEU A 234 0.02 27.56 19.67
N SER A 235 0.57 26.56 20.35
CA SER A 235 0.92 26.66 21.78
C SER A 235 2.10 27.61 22.00
N LYS A 236 2.21 28.14 23.24
CA LYS A 236 3.35 28.98 23.68
C LYS A 236 4.73 28.33 23.50
N TRP A 237 4.78 27.03 23.25
CA TRP A 237 6.03 26.26 23.11
C TRP A 237 6.56 26.25 21.67
N VAL A 238 5.69 26.34 20.67
CA VAL A 238 6.06 26.41 19.25
C VAL A 238 5.81 27.83 18.73
N ASP A 239 4.71 28.43 19.18
CA ASP A 239 4.30 29.83 18.91
C ASP A 239 4.28 30.18 17.40
N ALA A 240 3.83 29.19 16.60
CA ALA A 240 3.64 29.42 15.17
C ALA A 240 2.49 30.41 14.93
N ASP A 241 2.66 31.31 13.98
CA ASP A 241 1.55 32.10 13.48
C ASP A 241 0.53 31.22 12.73
N VAL A 242 -0.67 31.74 12.54
CA VAL A 242 -1.79 30.96 11.97
C VAL A 242 -1.49 30.49 10.55
N ALA A 243 -0.81 31.32 9.73
CA ALA A 243 -0.48 30.95 8.36
C ALA A 243 0.53 29.82 8.32
N THR A 244 1.64 29.92 9.05
CA THR A 244 2.64 28.86 9.19
C THR A 244 2.03 27.58 9.77
N ALA A 245 1.15 27.68 10.76
CA ALA A 245 0.47 26.52 11.32
C ALA A 245 -0.43 25.83 10.29
N TYR A 246 -1.10 26.58 9.41
CA TYR A 246 -1.90 26.02 8.32
C TYR A 246 -1.03 25.30 7.28
N GLU A 247 0.06 25.91 6.85
CA GLU A 247 1.00 25.32 5.90
C GLU A 247 1.59 23.99 6.43
N LEU A 248 2.06 23.97 7.67
CA LEU A 248 2.59 22.77 8.30
C LEU A 248 1.52 21.67 8.44
N THR A 249 0.28 22.06 8.74
CA THR A 249 -0.84 21.11 8.81
C THR A 249 -1.17 20.54 7.43
N THR A 250 -1.09 21.33 6.37
CA THR A 250 -1.27 20.90 4.99
C THR A 250 -0.17 19.94 4.56
N ILE A 251 1.09 20.21 4.91
CA ILE A 251 2.23 19.32 4.66
C ILE A 251 2.01 17.97 5.38
N ALA A 252 1.67 18.00 6.67
CA ALA A 252 1.40 16.78 7.43
C ALA A 252 0.23 15.98 6.84
N ASN A 253 -0.81 16.66 6.35
CA ASN A 253 -1.93 16.00 5.67
C ASN A 253 -1.49 15.34 4.35
N SER A 254 -0.63 15.99 3.58
CA SER A 254 -0.17 15.46 2.28
C SER A 254 0.64 14.17 2.39
N VAL A 255 1.33 13.94 3.52
CA VAL A 255 2.08 12.71 3.81
C VAL A 255 1.25 11.67 4.58
N THR A 256 0.00 12.00 4.93
CA THR A 256 -0.92 11.08 5.61
C THR A 256 -1.44 10.02 4.63
N ASN A 257 -1.49 8.76 5.07
CA ASN A 257 -2.19 7.73 4.33
C ASN A 257 -3.68 8.09 4.26
N ASN A 258 -4.24 8.23 3.04
CA ASN A 258 -5.61 8.66 2.83
C ASN A 258 -5.89 10.04 3.47
N PRO A 259 -5.33 11.14 2.91
CA PRO A 259 -5.39 12.47 3.50
C PRO A 259 -6.83 12.98 3.60
N LEU A 260 -7.07 13.86 4.56
CA LEU A 260 -8.35 14.58 4.64
C LEU A 260 -8.55 15.45 3.39
N PRO A 261 -9.77 15.53 2.86
CA PRO A 261 -10.11 16.51 1.84
C PRO A 261 -9.76 17.93 2.29
N VAL A 262 -9.28 18.75 1.36
CA VAL A 262 -8.79 20.13 1.66
C VAL A 262 -9.86 20.96 2.40
N GLU A 263 -11.12 20.84 2.00
CA GLU A 263 -12.23 21.57 2.63
C GLU A 263 -12.51 21.10 4.07
N GLU A 264 -12.36 19.81 4.34
CA GLU A 264 -12.53 19.25 5.69
C GLU A 264 -11.36 19.65 6.58
N LEU A 265 -10.14 19.59 6.07
CA LEU A 265 -8.95 20.04 6.77
C LEU A 265 -9.07 21.53 7.15
N ALA A 266 -9.46 22.39 6.21
CA ALA A 266 -9.62 23.83 6.42
C ALA A 266 -10.68 24.09 7.50
N ARG A 267 -11.85 23.46 7.43
CA ARG A 267 -12.92 23.62 8.45
C ARG A 267 -12.45 23.17 9.84
N THR A 268 -11.75 22.05 9.91
CA THR A 268 -11.22 21.53 11.17
C THR A 268 -10.18 22.50 11.74
N PHE A 269 -9.25 22.96 10.90
CA PHE A 269 -8.22 23.93 11.28
C PHE A 269 -8.83 25.24 11.82
N GLU A 270 -9.75 25.86 11.09
CA GLU A 270 -10.43 27.10 11.53
C GLU A 270 -11.14 26.93 12.88
N SER A 271 -11.82 25.80 13.07
CA SER A 271 -12.50 25.50 14.34
C SER A 271 -11.52 25.48 15.51
N ILE A 272 -10.32 24.90 15.31
CA ILE A 272 -9.28 24.84 16.33
C ILE A 272 -8.71 26.22 16.61
N VAL A 273 -8.39 26.99 15.57
CA VAL A 273 -7.87 28.37 15.71
C VAL A 273 -8.83 29.23 16.51
N ARG A 274 -10.14 29.20 16.19
CA ARG A 274 -11.15 29.92 16.95
C ARG A 274 -11.22 29.50 18.42
N SER A 275 -11.01 28.21 18.70
CA SER A 275 -10.96 27.69 20.06
C SER A 275 -9.73 28.17 20.83
N GLU A 276 -8.56 28.18 20.19
CA GLU A 276 -7.31 28.63 20.81
C GLU A 276 -7.30 30.15 21.06
N ILE A 277 -7.83 30.96 20.15
CA ILE A 277 -7.99 32.38 20.33
C ILE A 277 -8.89 32.67 21.53
N ARG A 278 -10.01 31.97 21.67
CA ARG A 278 -10.90 32.10 22.83
C ARG A 278 -10.21 31.80 24.17
N LYS A 279 -9.44 30.73 24.21
CA LYS A 279 -8.66 30.35 25.41
C LYS A 279 -7.62 31.41 25.81
N ARG A 280 -6.98 32.04 24.82
CA ARG A 280 -6.00 33.10 25.05
C ARG A 280 -6.67 34.40 25.54
N GLY A 281 -7.84 34.73 25.00
CA GLY A 281 -8.61 35.89 25.40
C GLY A 281 -9.22 35.84 26.83
N VAL A 282 -9.46 34.60 27.32
CA VAL A 282 -9.99 34.41 28.71
C VAL A 282 -8.88 34.42 29.77
N ASN A 283 -7.61 34.14 29.37
CA ASN A 283 -6.45 34.10 30.28
C ASN A 283 -5.67 35.45 30.31
N GLY A 284 -6.20 36.51 29.72
CA GLY A 284 -5.56 37.82 29.58
C GLY A 284 -6.20 38.92 30.44
N ASN A 285 -6.95 38.54 31.48
CA ASN A 285 -7.47 39.47 32.53
C ASN A 285 -6.91 39.08 33.87
#